data_54a3fd42aa8a8929d4c5a556652286e1
#
_entry.id   54a3fd42aa8a8929d4c5a556652286e1
#
_cell.length_a   1.000
_cell.length_b   1.000
_cell.length_c   1.000
_cell.angle_alpha   90.00
_cell.angle_beta   90.00
_cell.angle_gamma   90.00
#
_symmetry.space_group_name_H-M   'P 1'
#
loop_
_entity.id
_entity.type
_entity.pdbx_description
1 polymer ?
#
loop_
_entity_poly.entity_id
_entity_poly.type
_entity_poly.pdbx_seq_one_letter_code
_entity_poly.pdbx_strand_id
1 'polypeptide(L)'
;MNNILHISSPNVYARFVGAPELHPLVSIIHYDEVSPIRTSLNNYGVYGLFIQKNFPRNLTYGMKMFDAADASIIAVEPGQIGGKEDSGEDIHISGWVLLFSPELLHGTDLEAKMKDYQYFSYFATETLKMNPSEWGRITQLLSQLRHELQENEDSPALRAVILGYIRLVLEYCQRIYQRQLSQEDKTSSDILKRYHNLLREYYLDGKQMDLGVPTVQYCAEQLAYSPR
;
A
#
# COMPACT_ATOMS: atom_id res chain seq x y z
N MET A 1 20.17 -13.55 -11.29
CA MET A 1 19.90 -12.12 -11.10
C MET A 1 18.45 -11.97 -10.74
N ASN A 2 18.14 -11.49 -9.53
CA ASN A 2 16.77 -11.28 -9.11
C ASN A 2 16.14 -10.22 -10.00
N ASN A 3 15.18 -10.61 -10.80
CA ASN A 3 14.52 -9.70 -11.74
C ASN A 3 13.43 -8.92 -10.96
N ILE A 4 13.76 -7.68 -10.56
CA ILE A 4 12.79 -6.80 -9.88
C ILE A 4 11.90 -6.17 -10.95
N LEU A 5 10.59 -6.36 -10.84
CA LEU A 5 9.62 -5.71 -11.71
C LEU A 5 9.45 -4.23 -11.30
N HIS A 6 9.83 -3.33 -12.20
CA HIS A 6 9.66 -1.89 -11.96
C HIS A 6 8.25 -1.45 -12.37
N ILE A 7 7.40 -1.16 -11.40
CA ILE A 7 6.02 -0.71 -11.60
C ILE A 7 6.02 0.81 -11.71
N SER A 8 6.42 1.32 -12.87
CA SER A 8 6.48 2.77 -13.15
C SER A 8 5.10 3.41 -13.39
N SER A 9 4.09 2.61 -13.72
CA SER A 9 2.69 3.03 -13.84
C SER A 9 1.75 1.90 -13.41
N PRO A 10 0.48 2.18 -13.08
CA PRO A 10 -0.50 1.17 -12.70
C PRO A 10 -0.66 0.04 -13.74
N ASN A 11 -0.57 0.39 -15.03
CA ASN A 11 -0.75 -0.54 -16.13
C ASN A 11 0.42 -1.52 -16.31
N VAL A 12 1.61 -1.23 -15.78
CA VAL A 12 2.72 -2.20 -15.78
C VAL A 12 2.33 -3.44 -14.97
N TYR A 13 1.73 -3.24 -13.81
CA TYR A 13 1.28 -4.37 -12.99
C TYR A 13 0.04 -5.06 -13.58
N ALA A 14 -0.90 -4.29 -14.15
CA ALA A 14 -2.06 -4.86 -14.83
C ALA A 14 -1.63 -5.83 -15.96
N ARG A 15 -0.72 -5.39 -16.83
CA ARG A 15 -0.16 -6.27 -17.88
C ARG A 15 0.54 -7.50 -17.32
N PHE A 16 1.32 -7.33 -16.26
CA PHE A 16 2.04 -8.45 -15.64
C PHE A 16 1.11 -9.55 -15.15
N VAL A 17 -0.05 -9.21 -14.57
CA VAL A 17 -1.03 -10.19 -14.09
C VAL A 17 -2.11 -10.55 -15.13
N GLY A 18 -2.04 -10.00 -16.35
CA GLY A 18 -3.02 -10.25 -17.40
C GLY A 18 -4.36 -9.53 -17.25
N ALA A 19 -4.40 -8.46 -16.47
CA ALA A 19 -5.60 -7.65 -16.27
C ALA A 19 -5.76 -6.57 -17.36
N PRO A 20 -7.00 -6.11 -17.66
CA PRO A 20 -7.24 -5.04 -18.61
C PRO A 20 -6.68 -3.69 -18.12
N GLU A 21 -6.19 -2.88 -19.04
CA GLU A 21 -5.76 -1.51 -18.81
C GLU A 21 -6.95 -0.56 -19.05
N LEU A 22 -7.56 -0.07 -17.98
CA LEU A 22 -8.78 0.72 -18.05
C LEU A 22 -8.53 2.24 -18.05
N HIS A 23 -7.40 2.68 -17.47
CA HIS A 23 -7.06 4.10 -17.37
C HIS A 23 -5.54 4.27 -17.19
N PRO A 24 -4.89 5.29 -17.80
CA PRO A 24 -3.44 5.43 -17.75
C PRO A 24 -2.87 5.65 -16.34
N LEU A 25 -3.62 6.28 -15.44
CA LEU A 25 -3.17 6.67 -14.10
C LEU A 25 -3.78 5.83 -12.96
N VAL A 26 -4.70 4.91 -13.28
CA VAL A 26 -5.36 4.05 -12.29
C VAL A 26 -5.57 2.64 -12.84
N SER A 27 -5.31 1.64 -12.03
CA SER A 27 -5.64 0.25 -12.33
C SER A 27 -6.43 -0.36 -11.19
N ILE A 28 -7.52 -1.05 -11.52
CA ILE A 28 -8.33 -1.81 -10.58
C ILE A 28 -8.42 -3.24 -11.09
N ILE A 29 -7.83 -4.15 -10.33
CA ILE A 29 -7.71 -5.55 -10.69
C ILE A 29 -8.53 -6.38 -9.73
N HIS A 30 -9.35 -7.27 -10.27
CA HIS A 30 -10.03 -8.31 -9.51
C HIS A 30 -9.28 -9.62 -9.71
N TYR A 31 -8.57 -10.08 -8.70
CA TYR A 31 -7.69 -11.24 -8.80
C TYR A 31 -8.41 -12.53 -9.21
N ASP A 32 -9.66 -12.71 -8.80
CA ASP A 32 -10.44 -13.89 -9.15
C ASP A 32 -10.69 -14.01 -10.67
N GLU A 33 -10.52 -12.91 -11.44
CA GLU A 33 -10.65 -12.91 -12.90
C GLU A 33 -9.34 -13.21 -13.65
N VAL A 34 -8.20 -13.00 -12.98
CA VAL A 34 -6.87 -13.12 -13.61
C VAL A 34 -5.99 -14.23 -13.00
N SER A 35 -6.42 -14.81 -11.86
CA SER A 35 -5.71 -15.93 -11.24
C SER A 35 -5.77 -17.21 -12.13
N PRO A 36 -4.72 -18.04 -12.14
CA PRO A 36 -3.52 -17.94 -11.33
C PRO A 36 -2.53 -16.91 -11.88
N ILE A 37 -1.70 -16.35 -11.00
CA ILE A 37 -0.66 -15.38 -11.37
C ILE A 37 0.73 -15.83 -10.89
N ARG A 38 1.77 -15.26 -11.51
CA ARG A 38 3.15 -15.42 -11.04
C ARG A 38 3.44 -14.41 -9.95
N THR A 39 4.32 -14.79 -9.01
CA THR A 39 4.85 -13.84 -8.04
C THR A 39 5.95 -12.98 -8.66
N SER A 40 6.16 -11.79 -8.11
CA SER A 40 7.26 -10.91 -8.49
C SER A 40 7.72 -10.08 -7.30
N LEU A 41 9.01 -9.79 -7.26
CA LEU A 41 9.54 -8.74 -6.41
C LEU A 41 9.39 -7.42 -7.18
N ASN A 42 8.71 -6.45 -6.58
CA ASN A 42 8.30 -5.23 -7.25
C ASN A 42 8.98 -4.00 -6.63
N ASN A 43 9.42 -3.07 -7.48
CA ASN A 43 9.77 -1.71 -7.11
C ASN A 43 8.64 -0.79 -7.55
N TYR A 44 7.91 -0.21 -6.59
CA TYR A 44 6.71 0.57 -6.86
C TYR A 44 7.05 2.03 -7.13
N GLY A 45 6.68 2.55 -8.32
CA GLY A 45 6.62 3.97 -8.64
C GLY A 45 5.21 4.56 -8.45
N VAL A 46 4.29 3.79 -7.90
CA VAL A 46 2.87 4.11 -7.74
C VAL A 46 2.41 3.83 -6.30
N TYR A 47 1.30 4.43 -5.90
CA TYR A 47 0.57 4.00 -4.70
C TYR A 47 -0.23 2.75 -5.00
N GLY A 48 -0.31 1.83 -4.04
CA GLY A 48 -1.07 0.60 -4.18
C GLY A 48 -1.75 0.15 -2.90
N LEU A 49 -2.94 -0.42 -3.07
CA LEU A 49 -3.68 -1.14 -2.03
C LEU A 49 -3.96 -2.55 -2.56
N PHE A 50 -3.37 -3.54 -1.92
CA PHE A 50 -3.60 -4.97 -2.19
C PHE A 50 -4.59 -5.49 -1.14
N ILE A 51 -5.84 -5.66 -1.55
CA ILE A 51 -6.97 -6.06 -0.69
C ILE A 51 -7.22 -7.54 -0.94
N GLN A 52 -6.81 -8.40 -0.04
CA GLN A 52 -6.74 -9.84 -0.29
C GLN A 52 -7.34 -10.66 0.84
N LYS A 53 -7.86 -11.84 0.46
CA LYS A 53 -8.15 -12.95 1.35
C LYS A 53 -7.23 -14.11 1.03
N ASN A 54 -7.01 -14.99 2.00
CA ASN A 54 -6.24 -16.23 1.80
C ASN A 54 -4.83 -16.00 1.27
N PHE A 55 -4.07 -15.15 1.95
CA PHE A 55 -2.67 -14.95 1.60
C PHE A 55 -1.90 -16.29 1.57
N PRO A 56 -1.06 -16.52 0.56
CA PRO A 56 -0.10 -17.64 0.61
C PRO A 56 0.75 -17.51 1.88
N ARG A 57 0.81 -18.56 2.69
CA ARG A 57 1.49 -18.57 4.01
C ARG A 57 2.96 -18.14 4.01
N ASN A 58 3.55 -17.97 2.85
CA ASN A 58 4.96 -17.63 2.65
C ASN A 58 5.17 -16.23 2.03
N LEU A 59 4.16 -15.36 2.04
CA LEU A 59 4.33 -14.00 1.57
C LEU A 59 5.04 -13.21 2.67
N THR A 60 6.27 -12.79 2.40
CA THR A 60 7.02 -11.89 3.28
C THR A 60 6.87 -10.48 2.76
N TYR A 61 6.28 -9.60 3.56
CA TYR A 61 6.32 -8.17 3.37
C TYR A 61 7.03 -7.58 4.59
N GLY A 62 8.22 -7.06 4.39
CA GLY A 62 9.08 -6.70 5.51
C GLY A 62 9.51 -7.93 6.33
N MET A 63 9.57 -7.80 7.65
CA MET A 63 10.08 -8.85 8.57
C MET A 63 8.98 -9.73 9.21
N LYS A 64 7.70 -9.58 8.86
CA LYS A 64 6.61 -10.37 9.46
C LYS A 64 5.97 -11.35 8.47
N MET A 65 5.68 -12.55 8.93
CA MET A 65 4.84 -13.54 8.26
C MET A 65 3.37 -13.19 8.53
N PHE A 66 2.53 -13.23 7.50
CA PHE A 66 1.09 -12.95 7.62
C PHE A 66 0.30 -14.17 8.06
N ASP A 67 -0.68 -13.95 8.93
CA ASP A 67 -1.67 -14.99 9.25
C ASP A 67 -2.72 -15.06 8.12
N ALA A 68 -2.83 -16.22 7.50
CA ALA A 68 -3.57 -16.45 6.26
C ALA A 68 -5.11 -16.39 6.41
N ALA A 69 -5.63 -16.22 7.63
CA ALA A 69 -7.07 -16.40 7.90
C ALA A 69 -7.93 -15.15 7.66
N ASP A 70 -7.34 -13.95 7.67
CA ASP A 70 -8.10 -12.71 7.70
C ASP A 70 -7.99 -11.93 6.36
N ALA A 71 -9.08 -11.30 5.96
CA ALA A 71 -9.05 -10.32 4.89
C ALA A 71 -8.16 -9.14 5.32
N SER A 72 -7.19 -8.77 4.48
CA SER A 72 -6.19 -7.76 4.82
C SER A 72 -5.90 -6.83 3.65
N ILE A 73 -5.43 -5.62 3.98
CA ILE A 73 -4.89 -4.67 3.02
C ILE A 73 -3.39 -4.49 3.26
N ILE A 74 -2.61 -4.65 2.19
CA ILE A 74 -1.22 -4.22 2.15
C ILE A 74 -1.19 -2.91 1.35
N ALA A 75 -0.66 -1.85 1.96
CA ALA A 75 -0.49 -0.56 1.31
C ALA A 75 0.97 -0.37 0.91
N VAL A 76 1.21 0.14 -0.30
CA VAL A 76 2.55 0.47 -0.81
C VAL A 76 2.57 1.89 -1.35
N GLU A 77 3.71 2.56 -1.20
CA GLU A 77 3.94 3.91 -1.73
C GLU A 77 5.12 3.94 -2.71
N PRO A 78 5.25 4.98 -3.54
CA PRO A 78 6.36 5.13 -4.47
C PRO A 78 7.73 5.03 -3.78
N GLY A 79 8.65 4.27 -4.39
CA GLY A 79 9.98 4.00 -3.87
C GLY A 79 10.09 2.72 -3.03
N GLN A 80 8.99 2.10 -2.64
CA GLN A 80 9.02 0.86 -1.87
C GLN A 80 9.31 -0.36 -2.75
N ILE A 81 9.98 -1.35 -2.13
CA ILE A 81 10.17 -2.68 -2.71
C ILE A 81 9.37 -3.68 -1.90
N GLY A 82 8.54 -4.47 -2.57
CA GLY A 82 7.71 -5.49 -1.91
C GLY A 82 7.27 -6.56 -2.88
N GLY A 83 6.65 -7.61 -2.33
CA GLY A 83 6.25 -8.78 -3.09
C GLY A 83 7.09 -10.01 -2.75
N LYS A 84 7.07 -11.03 -3.61
CA LYS A 84 7.81 -12.29 -3.44
C LYS A 84 8.54 -12.60 -4.73
N GLU A 85 9.78 -13.00 -4.63
CA GLU A 85 10.53 -13.51 -5.77
C GLU A 85 9.76 -14.62 -6.49
N ASP A 86 9.88 -14.63 -7.82
CA ASP A 86 9.25 -15.66 -8.64
C ASP A 86 9.86 -17.03 -8.34
N SER A 87 9.06 -17.90 -7.73
CA SER A 87 9.45 -19.29 -7.44
C SER A 87 9.28 -20.24 -8.63
N GLY A 88 8.75 -19.76 -9.74
CA GLY A 88 8.35 -20.61 -10.87
C GLY A 88 6.98 -21.25 -10.71
N GLU A 89 6.28 -21.00 -9.61
CA GLU A 89 4.96 -21.54 -9.33
C GLU A 89 3.87 -20.51 -9.49
N ASP A 90 2.76 -20.92 -10.09
CA ASP A 90 1.57 -20.09 -10.16
C ASP A 90 0.84 -20.10 -8.81
N ILE A 91 0.34 -18.94 -8.40
CA ILE A 91 -0.43 -18.79 -7.16
C ILE A 91 -1.85 -18.32 -7.44
N HIS A 92 -2.78 -18.82 -6.64
CA HIS A 92 -4.16 -18.33 -6.63
C HIS A 92 -4.31 -17.30 -5.51
N ILE A 93 -4.68 -16.09 -5.87
CA ILE A 93 -5.00 -15.00 -4.96
C ILE A 93 -6.45 -14.60 -5.20
N SER A 94 -7.18 -14.32 -4.13
CA SER A 94 -8.54 -13.80 -4.18
C SER A 94 -8.59 -12.38 -3.60
N GLY A 95 -9.28 -11.49 -4.29
CA GLY A 95 -9.45 -10.11 -3.85
C GLY A 95 -9.22 -9.06 -4.93
N TRP A 96 -8.82 -7.87 -4.50
CA TRP A 96 -8.72 -6.69 -5.35
C TRP A 96 -7.38 -5.98 -5.21
N VAL A 97 -6.98 -5.27 -6.27
CA VAL A 97 -5.87 -4.33 -6.24
C VAL A 97 -6.34 -3.00 -6.77
N LEU A 98 -5.99 -1.94 -6.05
CA LEU A 98 -6.07 -0.55 -6.52
C LEU A 98 -4.65 -0.01 -6.62
N LEU A 99 -4.22 0.35 -7.83
CA LEU A 99 -2.99 1.09 -8.08
C LEU A 99 -3.32 2.46 -8.68
N PHE A 100 -2.61 3.49 -8.25
CA PHE A 100 -2.77 4.83 -8.82
C PHE A 100 -1.45 5.60 -8.84
N SER A 101 -1.25 6.37 -9.92
CA SER A 101 -0.05 7.17 -10.10
C SER A 101 -0.06 8.41 -9.19
N PRO A 102 1.09 8.84 -8.63
CA PRO A 102 1.22 10.16 -7.99
C PRO A 102 0.75 11.31 -8.88
N GLU A 103 0.92 11.18 -10.20
CA GLU A 103 0.51 12.16 -11.20
C GLU A 103 -1.00 12.47 -11.16
N LEU A 104 -1.82 11.46 -10.83
CA LEU A 104 -3.27 11.63 -10.66
C LEU A 104 -3.60 12.66 -9.58
N LEU A 105 -2.77 12.72 -8.54
CA LEU A 105 -2.99 13.55 -7.36
C LEU A 105 -2.52 15.00 -7.55
N HIS A 106 -1.69 15.29 -8.56
CA HIS A 106 -1.09 16.60 -8.74
C HIS A 106 -2.11 17.72 -8.76
N GLY A 107 -1.86 18.73 -7.91
CA GLY A 107 -2.71 19.91 -7.79
C GLY A 107 -4.01 19.68 -7.02
N THR A 108 -4.15 18.55 -6.35
CA THR A 108 -5.31 18.24 -5.50
C THR A 108 -4.94 18.34 -4.01
N ASP A 109 -5.95 18.55 -3.16
CA ASP A 109 -5.79 18.50 -1.71
C ASP A 109 -5.44 17.08 -1.21
N LEU A 110 -5.78 16.05 -1.99
CA LEU A 110 -5.43 14.66 -1.68
C LEU A 110 -3.91 14.42 -1.77
N GLU A 111 -3.20 15.11 -2.68
CA GLU A 111 -1.74 15.05 -2.78
C GLU A 111 -1.06 15.42 -1.44
N ALA A 112 -1.47 16.56 -0.86
CA ALA A 112 -0.95 16.99 0.43
C ALA A 112 -1.35 16.05 1.58
N LYS A 113 -2.52 15.43 1.47
CA LYS A 113 -3.07 14.54 2.50
C LYS A 113 -2.43 13.15 2.51
N MET A 114 -1.79 12.70 1.42
CA MET A 114 -1.15 11.38 1.35
C MET A 114 -0.15 11.13 2.48
N LYS A 115 0.58 12.16 2.91
CA LYS A 115 1.53 12.07 4.04
C LYS A 115 0.88 11.73 5.39
N ASP A 116 -0.43 11.98 5.55
CA ASP A 116 -1.15 11.73 6.79
C ASP A 116 -1.60 10.27 6.90
N TYR A 117 -1.62 9.53 5.78
CA TYR A 117 -1.99 8.11 5.74
C TYR A 117 -0.80 7.23 6.13
N GLN A 118 -0.54 7.14 7.44
CA GLN A 118 0.64 6.46 7.99
C GLN A 118 0.72 4.97 7.63
N TYR A 119 -0.36 4.34 7.24
CA TYR A 119 -0.38 2.94 6.82
C TYR A 119 0.32 2.67 5.46
N PHE A 120 0.70 3.71 4.72
CA PHE A 120 1.60 3.59 3.57
C PHE A 120 3.07 3.55 3.97
N SER A 121 3.41 3.94 5.20
CA SER A 121 4.81 3.98 5.64
C SER A 121 5.45 2.59 5.53
N TYR A 122 6.64 2.52 4.95
CA TYR A 122 7.44 1.28 4.83
C TYR A 122 7.57 0.51 6.15
N PHE A 123 7.47 1.23 7.26
CA PHE A 123 7.57 0.68 8.59
C PHE A 123 6.21 0.27 9.20
N ALA A 124 5.12 0.47 8.49
CA ALA A 124 3.85 -0.13 8.87
C ALA A 124 3.97 -1.66 8.61
N THR A 125 4.64 -2.34 9.53
CA THR A 125 4.89 -3.80 9.49
C THR A 125 3.60 -4.61 9.64
N GLU A 126 2.45 -3.97 9.66
CA GLU A 126 1.16 -4.57 9.91
C GLU A 126 0.21 -4.29 8.76
N THR A 127 -0.38 -5.36 8.25
CA THR A 127 -1.51 -5.25 7.32
C THR A 127 -2.72 -4.66 8.03
N LEU A 128 -3.54 -3.93 7.31
CA LEU A 128 -4.84 -3.52 7.82
C LEU A 128 -5.78 -4.73 7.80
N LYS A 129 -6.06 -5.28 8.96
CA LYS A 129 -7.00 -6.41 9.11
C LYS A 129 -8.44 -5.92 9.03
N MET A 130 -9.19 -6.48 8.10
CA MET A 130 -10.57 -6.11 7.86
C MET A 130 -11.54 -7.10 8.48
N ASN A 131 -12.61 -6.58 9.07
CA ASN A 131 -13.79 -7.38 9.36
C ASN A 131 -14.68 -7.57 8.09
N PRO A 132 -15.67 -8.48 8.10
CA PRO A 132 -16.50 -8.74 6.93
C PRO A 132 -17.26 -7.52 6.39
N SER A 133 -17.68 -6.59 7.25
CA SER A 133 -18.36 -5.35 6.84
C SER A 133 -17.40 -4.38 6.14
N GLU A 134 -16.19 -4.25 6.64
CA GLU A 134 -15.12 -3.42 6.04
C GLU A 134 -14.71 -3.96 4.67
N TRP A 135 -14.53 -5.28 4.57
CA TRP A 135 -14.29 -5.96 3.30
C TRP A 135 -15.39 -5.65 2.28
N GLY A 136 -16.65 -5.88 2.62
CA GLY A 136 -17.76 -5.65 1.70
C GLY A 136 -17.84 -4.21 1.20
N ARG A 137 -17.61 -3.23 2.07
CA ARG A 137 -17.61 -1.80 1.69
C ARG A 137 -16.49 -1.43 0.74
N ILE A 138 -15.25 -1.84 1.03
CA ILE A 138 -14.09 -1.50 0.20
C ILE A 138 -14.20 -2.19 -1.16
N THR A 139 -14.52 -3.48 -1.20
CA THR A 139 -14.66 -4.20 -2.48
C THR A 139 -15.81 -3.67 -3.33
N GLN A 140 -16.92 -3.24 -2.71
CA GLN A 140 -18.01 -2.57 -3.42
C GLN A 140 -17.56 -1.25 -4.06
N LEU A 141 -16.80 -0.41 -3.35
CA LEU A 141 -16.27 0.83 -3.89
C LEU A 141 -15.32 0.58 -5.06
N LEU A 142 -14.46 -0.43 -4.96
CA LEU A 142 -13.55 -0.79 -6.05
C LEU A 142 -14.30 -1.32 -7.27
N SER A 143 -15.33 -2.13 -7.06
CA SER A 143 -16.19 -2.61 -8.14
C SER A 143 -16.90 -1.45 -8.86
N GLN A 144 -17.44 -0.49 -8.11
CA GLN A 144 -18.08 0.70 -8.67
C GLN A 144 -17.09 1.58 -9.44
N LEU A 145 -15.91 1.85 -8.86
CA LEU A 145 -14.89 2.62 -9.55
C LEU A 145 -14.41 1.93 -10.83
N ARG A 146 -14.26 0.59 -10.80
CA ARG A 146 -13.91 -0.17 -12.01
C ARG A 146 -14.95 -0.01 -13.10
N HIS A 147 -16.22 -0.06 -12.75
CA HIS A 147 -17.33 0.14 -13.67
C HIS A 147 -17.33 1.55 -14.28
N GLU A 148 -17.08 2.60 -13.47
CA GLU A 148 -16.91 3.96 -13.97
C GLU A 148 -15.76 4.06 -14.99
N LEU A 149 -14.63 3.40 -14.77
CA LEU A 149 -13.51 3.40 -15.71
C LEU A 149 -13.83 2.68 -17.03
N GLN A 150 -14.74 1.71 -17.00
CA GLN A 150 -15.15 0.94 -18.19
C GLN A 150 -16.19 1.66 -19.03
N GLU A 151 -17.11 2.42 -18.42
CA GLU A 151 -18.26 2.98 -19.12
C GLU A 151 -18.13 4.46 -19.46
N ASN A 152 -17.27 5.20 -18.74
CA ASN A 152 -17.22 6.65 -18.79
C ASN A 152 -15.83 7.19 -19.19
N GLU A 153 -15.05 6.46 -19.98
CA GLU A 153 -13.66 6.77 -20.35
C GLU A 153 -13.48 8.20 -20.87
N ASP A 154 -14.43 8.71 -21.66
CA ASP A 154 -14.39 10.04 -22.29
C ASP A 154 -15.03 11.15 -21.43
N SER A 155 -15.48 10.84 -20.22
CA SER A 155 -16.14 11.83 -19.38
C SER A 155 -15.18 12.91 -18.86
N PRO A 156 -15.44 14.19 -19.08
CA PRO A 156 -14.60 15.27 -18.54
C PRO A 156 -14.61 15.31 -16.99
N ALA A 157 -15.61 14.70 -16.36
CA ALA A 157 -15.71 14.60 -14.91
C ALA A 157 -15.01 13.35 -14.35
N LEU A 158 -14.53 12.42 -15.19
CA LEU A 158 -13.99 11.13 -14.76
C LEU A 158 -12.86 11.27 -13.72
N ARG A 159 -11.93 12.20 -13.92
CA ARG A 159 -10.84 12.44 -12.96
C ARG A 159 -11.38 12.80 -11.56
N ALA A 160 -12.40 13.64 -11.48
CA ALA A 160 -12.99 14.02 -10.19
C ALA A 160 -13.71 12.84 -9.52
N VAL A 161 -14.38 11.99 -10.28
CA VAL A 161 -15.04 10.78 -9.81
C VAL A 161 -13.99 9.79 -9.27
N ILE A 162 -12.91 9.52 -10.04
CA ILE A 162 -11.80 8.67 -9.61
C ILE A 162 -11.22 9.15 -8.28
N LEU A 163 -10.90 10.45 -8.17
CA LEU A 163 -10.34 11.03 -6.95
C LEU A 163 -11.30 10.90 -5.76
N GLY A 164 -12.61 11.03 -6.00
CA GLY A 164 -13.64 10.83 -4.98
C GLY A 164 -13.65 9.41 -4.43
N TYR A 165 -13.64 8.41 -5.31
CA TYR A 165 -13.58 6.99 -4.91
C TYR A 165 -12.26 6.66 -4.19
N ILE A 166 -11.12 7.08 -4.73
CA ILE A 166 -9.81 6.84 -4.11
C ILE A 166 -9.78 7.45 -2.71
N ARG A 167 -10.21 8.70 -2.57
CA ARG A 167 -10.30 9.37 -1.26
C ARG A 167 -11.14 8.55 -0.29
N LEU A 168 -12.31 8.11 -0.71
CA LEU A 168 -13.21 7.35 0.15
C LEU A 168 -12.60 6.02 0.60
N VAL A 169 -11.94 5.30 -0.32
CA VAL A 169 -11.21 4.07 0.02
C VAL A 169 -10.09 4.35 1.03
N LEU A 170 -9.29 5.40 0.81
CA LEU A 170 -8.21 5.79 1.72
C LEU A 170 -8.72 6.15 3.12
N GLU A 171 -9.86 6.85 3.23
CA GLU A 171 -10.49 7.16 4.52
C GLU A 171 -11.01 5.92 5.24
N TYR A 172 -11.53 4.91 4.51
CA TYR A 172 -11.87 3.62 5.12
C TYR A 172 -10.63 2.89 5.63
N CYS A 173 -9.54 2.90 4.87
CA CYS A 173 -8.26 2.34 5.32
C CYS A 173 -7.76 3.06 6.59
N GLN A 174 -7.84 4.40 6.62
CA GLN A 174 -7.46 5.19 7.80
C GLN A 174 -8.29 4.84 9.03
N ARG A 175 -9.60 4.62 8.87
CA ARG A 175 -10.46 4.19 9.96
C ARG A 175 -10.11 2.79 10.48
N ILE A 176 -9.78 1.85 9.59
CA ILE A 176 -9.32 0.52 9.96
C ILE A 176 -8.01 0.61 10.73
N TYR A 177 -7.06 1.41 10.24
CA TYR A 177 -5.79 1.66 10.89
C TYR A 177 -5.95 2.21 12.31
N GLN A 178 -6.78 3.24 12.49
CA GLN A 178 -7.07 3.82 13.80
C GLN A 178 -7.72 2.80 14.76
N ARG A 179 -8.62 1.96 14.26
CA ARG A 179 -9.23 0.88 15.05
C ARG A 179 -8.19 -0.12 15.54
N GLN A 180 -7.26 -0.55 14.66
CA GLN A 180 -6.18 -1.47 15.05
C GLN A 180 -5.26 -0.85 16.10
N LEU A 181 -4.86 0.40 15.92
CA LEU A 181 -4.04 1.12 16.88
C LEU A 181 -4.68 1.27 18.27
N SER A 182 -6.01 1.36 18.32
CA SER A 182 -6.73 1.47 19.60
C SER A 182 -6.83 0.13 20.34
N GLN A 183 -6.63 -0.99 19.63
CA GLN A 183 -6.69 -2.36 20.17
C GLN A 183 -5.30 -2.90 20.60
N GLU A 184 -4.21 -2.31 20.10
CA GLU A 184 -2.86 -2.68 20.50
C GLU A 184 -2.46 -1.97 21.80
N ASP A 185 -1.67 -2.66 22.65
CA ASP A 185 -1.10 -2.08 23.87
C ASP A 185 -0.37 -0.77 23.55
N LYS A 186 -0.89 0.33 24.05
CA LYS A 186 -0.50 1.72 23.72
C LYS A 186 1.01 2.00 23.86
N THR A 187 1.71 1.24 24.71
CA THR A 187 3.11 1.54 25.06
C THR A 187 4.12 1.12 23.99
N SER A 188 3.99 -0.07 23.41
CA SER A 188 4.93 -0.55 22.36
C SER A 188 4.71 0.15 21.02
N SER A 189 3.45 0.43 20.70
CA SER A 189 3.05 1.11 19.47
C SER A 189 3.53 2.57 19.44
N ASP A 190 3.53 3.28 20.58
CA ASP A 190 3.94 4.69 20.65
C ASP A 190 5.45 4.86 20.41
N ILE A 191 6.28 3.99 20.94
CA ILE A 191 7.74 4.01 20.75
C ILE A 191 8.11 3.77 19.29
N LEU A 192 7.50 2.76 18.66
CA LEU A 192 7.74 2.44 17.26
C LEU A 192 7.33 3.59 16.35
N LYS A 193 6.17 4.21 16.59
CA LYS A 193 5.72 5.39 15.83
C LYS A 193 6.67 6.55 15.96
N ARG A 194 7.11 6.87 17.18
CA ARG A 194 8.08 7.95 17.43
C ARG A 194 9.42 7.67 16.73
N TYR A 195 9.87 6.43 16.76
CA TYR A 195 11.08 5.99 16.07
C TYR A 195 10.95 6.14 14.54
N HIS A 196 9.84 5.71 13.97
CA HIS A 196 9.59 5.83 12.54
C HIS A 196 9.49 7.28 12.08
N ASN A 197 8.78 8.13 12.83
CA ASN A 197 8.71 9.55 12.54
C ASN A 197 10.09 10.21 12.60
N LEU A 198 10.89 9.86 13.60
CA LEU A 198 12.28 10.33 13.72
C LEU A 198 13.12 9.97 12.49
N LEU A 199 13.07 8.71 12.04
CA LEU A 199 13.80 8.29 10.85
C LEU A 199 13.29 9.00 9.59
N ARG A 200 11.97 9.10 9.43
CA ARG A 200 11.37 9.80 8.29
C ARG A 200 11.81 11.26 8.22
N GLU A 201 11.72 11.99 9.32
CA GLU A 201 12.19 13.39 9.42
C GLU A 201 13.69 13.49 9.13
N TYR A 202 14.49 12.58 9.67
CA TYR A 202 15.94 12.54 9.43
C TYR A 202 16.29 12.48 7.95
N TYR A 203 15.60 11.60 7.19
CA TYR A 203 15.84 11.44 5.76
C TYR A 203 15.18 12.53 4.92
N LEU A 204 14.01 13.04 5.29
CA LEU A 204 13.37 14.17 4.60
C LEU A 204 14.15 15.47 4.73
N ASP A 205 14.75 15.70 5.89
CA ASP A 205 15.61 16.87 6.15
C ASP A 205 16.99 16.74 5.46
N GLY A 206 17.28 15.62 4.81
CA GLY A 206 18.56 15.39 4.15
C GLY A 206 19.74 15.19 5.11
N LYS A 207 19.50 15.01 6.42
CA LYS A 207 20.54 14.87 7.45
C LYS A 207 21.51 13.72 7.17
N GLN A 208 21.08 12.70 6.45
CA GLN A 208 21.94 11.58 6.04
C GLN A 208 23.09 12.01 5.12
N MET A 209 22.96 13.14 4.43
CA MET A 209 24.00 13.64 3.53
C MET A 209 25.17 14.22 4.32
N ASP A 210 24.90 14.81 5.49
CA ASP A 210 25.90 15.47 6.33
C ASP A 210 26.36 14.58 7.50
N LEU A 211 25.45 13.80 8.08
CA LEU A 211 25.66 13.02 9.31
C LEU A 211 25.74 11.52 9.09
N GLY A 212 25.47 11.04 7.84
CA GLY A 212 25.42 9.62 7.53
C GLY A 212 24.13 8.94 8.03
N VAL A 213 24.16 7.61 8.14
CA VAL A 213 23.02 6.82 8.63
C VAL A 213 22.82 7.05 10.14
N PRO A 214 21.58 7.28 10.62
CA PRO A 214 21.34 7.53 12.04
C PRO A 214 21.76 6.31 12.89
N THR A 215 22.55 6.57 13.93
CA THR A 215 23.01 5.52 14.84
C THR A 215 21.93 5.15 15.86
N VAL A 216 22.03 3.95 16.45
CA VAL A 216 21.15 3.52 17.55
C VAL A 216 21.21 4.51 18.71
N GLN A 217 22.41 5.02 19.02
CA GLN A 217 22.59 6.02 20.08
C GLN A 217 21.85 7.32 19.76
N TYR A 218 21.99 7.85 18.55
CA TYR A 218 21.25 9.03 18.10
C TYR A 218 19.74 8.85 18.24
N CYS A 219 19.23 7.71 17.77
CA CYS A 219 17.79 7.41 17.85
C CYS A 219 17.31 7.29 19.31
N ALA A 220 18.09 6.64 20.18
CA ALA A 220 17.75 6.51 21.59
C ALA A 220 17.72 7.87 22.31
N GLU A 221 18.70 8.73 22.05
CA GLU A 221 18.76 10.09 22.62
C GLU A 221 17.56 10.93 22.18
N GLN A 222 17.22 10.92 20.87
CA GLN A 222 16.07 11.67 20.34
C GLN A 222 14.72 11.17 20.88
N LEU A 223 14.63 9.88 21.20
CA LEU A 223 13.43 9.26 21.75
C LEU A 223 13.37 9.32 23.27
N ALA A 224 14.39 9.87 23.93
CA ALA A 224 14.58 9.91 25.39
C ALA A 224 14.64 8.50 26.02
N TYR A 225 15.29 7.56 25.34
CA TYR A 225 15.60 6.22 25.87
C TYR A 225 17.09 6.06 26.14
N SER A 226 17.42 5.34 27.22
CA SER A 226 18.82 4.98 27.48
C SER A 226 19.23 3.82 26.54
N PRO A 227 20.27 3.96 25.73
CA PRO A 227 20.81 2.85 24.97
C PRO A 227 21.35 1.81 25.96
N ARG A 228 20.85 0.58 25.90
CA ARG A 228 21.44 -0.56 26.61
C ARG A 228 22.34 -1.35 25.69
#